data_307ac585518211ef9bb91cc7a6ba25fa
#
_entry.id   307ac585518211ef9bb91cc7a6ba25fa
#
_cell.length_a   1.000
_cell.length_b   1.000
_cell.length_c   1.000
_cell.angle_alpha   90.00
_cell.angle_beta   90.00
_cell.angle_gamma   90.00
#
_symmetry.space_group_name_H-M   'P 1'
#
loop_
_entity.id
_entity.type
_entity.pdbx_description
1 polymer ?
#
loop_
_entity_poly.entity_id
_entity_poly.type
_entity_poly.pdbx_seq_one_letter_code
_entity_poly.pdbx_strand_id
1 'polypeptide(L)'
;MAEEKKRRPRRSKANLIECINNAAEEQIKKDGFSNILVTDIIKRAKIEPVVFYKRYHNLETFLSEFVKNYDYWFSDVLKDLKSPVTSKEGMTEIFQRLIVELNKDSVMLELLRWEVAIGNSTTSRTAMLREIHIMPLVKDFEVLFHDKNVDIAALTALIIGGVYYLSLHKDRSPFSGIDINTPEGMCRIQKAIQYFVKKIYEENKLHDDRKLIAYRLKEAGVSENVIEQCVWGRK
;
A
#
# COMPACT_ATOMS: atom_id res chain seq x y z
N MET A 1 -46.34 -19.75 -35.87
CA MET A 1 -46.35 -19.17 -34.52
C MET A 1 -45.00 -18.49 -34.27
N ALA A 2 -44.98 -17.17 -34.23
CA ALA A 2 -43.75 -16.40 -34.00
C ALA A 2 -43.50 -16.38 -32.50
N GLU A 3 -42.33 -16.88 -32.05
CA GLU A 3 -41.88 -16.76 -30.66
C GLU A 3 -41.67 -15.30 -30.32
N GLU A 4 -42.47 -14.78 -29.41
CA GLU A 4 -42.29 -13.45 -28.83
C GLU A 4 -40.93 -13.41 -28.05
N LYS A 5 -39.92 -12.78 -28.65
CA LYS A 5 -38.64 -12.49 -27.94
C LYS A 5 -38.91 -11.62 -26.70
N LYS A 6 -39.03 -12.25 -25.55
CA LYS A 6 -39.12 -11.58 -24.25
C LYS A 6 -38.00 -10.54 -24.12
N ARG A 7 -38.34 -9.24 -24.20
CA ARG A 7 -37.39 -8.14 -23.99
C ARG A 7 -36.78 -8.26 -22.59
N ARG A 8 -35.46 -8.37 -22.50
CA ARG A 8 -34.76 -8.36 -21.19
C ARG A 8 -35.07 -7.05 -20.45
N PRO A 9 -35.38 -7.10 -19.14
CA PRO A 9 -35.60 -5.88 -18.36
C PRO A 9 -34.39 -4.97 -18.46
N ARG A 10 -34.63 -3.65 -18.58
CA ARG A 10 -33.57 -2.64 -18.69
C ARG A 10 -32.78 -2.61 -17.37
N ARG A 11 -31.48 -2.90 -17.40
CA ARG A 11 -30.60 -2.81 -16.21
C ARG A 11 -30.62 -1.39 -15.66
N SER A 12 -30.59 -1.24 -14.34
CA SER A 12 -30.37 0.06 -13.71
C SER A 12 -28.98 0.59 -14.08
N LYS A 13 -28.76 1.92 -13.96
CA LYS A 13 -27.45 2.53 -14.21
C LYS A 13 -26.38 1.95 -13.29
N ALA A 14 -26.71 1.71 -12.01
CA ALA A 14 -25.79 1.11 -11.03
C ALA A 14 -25.40 -0.32 -11.44
N ASN A 15 -26.37 -1.18 -11.72
CA ASN A 15 -26.09 -2.57 -12.14
C ASN A 15 -25.31 -2.65 -13.45
N LEU A 16 -25.46 -1.65 -14.34
CA LEU A 16 -24.67 -1.60 -15.58
C LEU A 16 -23.20 -1.31 -15.28
N ILE A 17 -22.92 -0.33 -14.42
CA ILE A 17 -21.57 0.03 -14.00
C ILE A 17 -20.90 -1.15 -13.30
N GLU A 18 -21.60 -1.76 -12.37
CA GLU A 18 -21.13 -2.94 -11.65
C GLU A 18 -20.77 -4.10 -12.61
N CYS A 19 -21.63 -4.41 -13.57
CA CYS A 19 -21.34 -5.44 -14.57
C CYS A 19 -20.08 -5.12 -15.41
N ILE A 20 -19.86 -3.84 -15.76
CA ILE A 20 -18.69 -3.42 -16.53
C ILE A 20 -17.44 -3.53 -15.64
N ASN A 21 -17.49 -3.05 -14.40
CA ASN A 21 -16.38 -3.12 -13.46
C ASN A 21 -15.98 -4.57 -13.16
N ASN A 22 -16.94 -5.45 -12.88
CA ASN A 22 -16.67 -6.87 -12.63
C ASN A 22 -16.02 -7.54 -13.84
N ALA A 23 -16.52 -7.23 -15.06
CA ALA A 23 -15.92 -7.75 -16.29
C ALA A 23 -14.48 -7.26 -16.50
N ALA A 24 -14.20 -6.01 -16.16
CA ALA A 24 -12.85 -5.44 -16.21
C ALA A 24 -11.94 -6.06 -15.16
N GLU A 25 -12.42 -6.23 -13.92
CA GLU A 25 -11.65 -6.89 -12.86
C GLU A 25 -11.23 -8.30 -13.24
N GLU A 26 -12.15 -9.10 -13.80
CA GLU A 26 -11.83 -10.46 -14.27
C GLU A 26 -10.73 -10.44 -15.33
N GLN A 27 -10.79 -9.48 -16.26
CA GLN A 27 -9.77 -9.35 -17.30
C GLN A 27 -8.44 -8.86 -16.75
N ILE A 28 -8.46 -7.85 -15.86
CA ILE A 28 -7.27 -7.31 -15.21
C ILE A 28 -6.56 -8.41 -14.40
N LYS A 29 -7.31 -9.19 -13.62
CA LYS A 29 -6.75 -10.31 -12.84
C LYS A 29 -6.06 -11.36 -13.71
N LYS A 30 -6.53 -11.55 -14.93
CA LYS A 30 -5.98 -12.53 -15.87
C LYS A 30 -4.84 -12.00 -16.71
N ASP A 31 -5.01 -10.81 -17.29
CA ASP A 31 -4.20 -10.31 -18.39
C ASP A 31 -3.42 -9.02 -18.04
N GLY A 32 -3.70 -8.42 -16.86
CA GLY A 32 -3.15 -7.15 -16.40
C GLY A 32 -3.75 -5.92 -17.09
N PHE A 33 -3.47 -4.73 -16.54
CA PHE A 33 -3.99 -3.45 -17.09
C PHE A 33 -3.49 -3.14 -18.50
N SER A 34 -2.27 -3.55 -18.83
CA SER A 34 -1.66 -3.26 -20.13
C SER A 34 -2.31 -4.03 -21.29
N ASN A 35 -2.98 -5.15 -21.00
CA ASN A 35 -3.55 -6.04 -22.01
C ASN A 35 -5.09 -6.03 -22.02
N ILE A 36 -5.69 -5.10 -21.28
CA ILE A 36 -7.15 -4.99 -21.21
C ILE A 36 -7.72 -4.50 -22.53
N LEU A 37 -8.79 -5.16 -23.02
CA LEU A 37 -9.46 -4.83 -24.26
C LEU A 37 -10.94 -4.50 -24.01
N VAL A 38 -11.41 -3.39 -24.59
CA VAL A 38 -12.81 -2.97 -24.49
C VAL A 38 -13.75 -4.04 -25.02
N THR A 39 -13.37 -4.75 -26.11
CA THR A 39 -14.16 -5.83 -26.71
C THR A 39 -14.44 -6.96 -25.73
N ASP A 40 -13.44 -7.30 -24.90
CA ASP A 40 -13.57 -8.38 -23.92
C ASP A 40 -14.40 -7.93 -22.71
N ILE A 41 -14.25 -6.68 -22.25
CA ILE A 41 -15.13 -6.09 -21.23
C ILE A 41 -16.58 -6.13 -21.70
N ILE A 42 -16.87 -5.65 -22.91
CA ILE A 42 -18.22 -5.62 -23.50
C ILE A 42 -18.82 -7.03 -23.57
N LYS A 43 -18.03 -7.99 -24.07
CA LYS A 43 -18.45 -9.40 -24.20
C LYS A 43 -18.77 -10.01 -22.83
N ARG A 44 -17.89 -9.85 -21.85
CA ARG A 44 -18.05 -10.37 -20.46
C ARG A 44 -19.23 -9.71 -19.75
N ALA A 45 -19.34 -8.39 -19.83
CA ALA A 45 -20.46 -7.62 -19.25
C ALA A 45 -21.81 -7.90 -19.94
N LYS A 46 -21.81 -8.57 -21.11
CA LYS A 46 -22.99 -8.85 -21.94
C LYS A 46 -23.78 -7.58 -22.23
N ILE A 47 -23.08 -6.57 -22.75
CA ILE A 47 -23.63 -5.28 -23.16
C ILE A 47 -23.35 -5.01 -24.63
N GLU A 48 -24.12 -4.09 -25.22
CA GLU A 48 -23.87 -3.62 -26.60
C GLU A 48 -22.71 -2.59 -26.58
N PRO A 49 -21.85 -2.55 -27.62
CA PRO A 49 -20.74 -1.61 -27.72
C PRO A 49 -21.15 -0.14 -27.52
N VAL A 50 -22.29 0.25 -28.08
CA VAL A 50 -22.82 1.61 -27.95
C VAL A 50 -23.07 2.00 -26.51
N VAL A 51 -23.38 1.06 -25.62
CA VAL A 51 -23.62 1.32 -24.20
C VAL A 51 -22.32 1.70 -23.49
N PHE A 52 -21.24 0.99 -23.80
CA PHE A 52 -19.90 1.29 -23.25
C PHE A 52 -19.41 2.65 -23.75
N TYR A 53 -19.38 2.87 -25.07
CA TYR A 53 -18.80 4.08 -25.65
C TYR A 53 -19.62 5.35 -25.37
N LYS A 54 -20.94 5.22 -25.18
CA LYS A 54 -21.78 6.33 -24.73
C LYS A 54 -21.41 6.82 -23.32
N ARG A 55 -20.87 5.91 -22.48
CA ARG A 55 -20.50 6.23 -21.09
C ARG A 55 -19.05 6.68 -20.95
N TYR A 56 -18.11 5.94 -21.54
CA TYR A 56 -16.69 6.11 -21.27
C TYR A 56 -15.89 6.67 -22.46
N HIS A 57 -16.47 6.82 -23.62
CA HIS A 57 -15.86 7.30 -24.87
C HIS A 57 -14.74 6.37 -25.38
N ASN A 58 -13.77 6.01 -24.52
CA ASN A 58 -12.64 5.14 -24.85
C ASN A 58 -12.18 4.35 -23.61
N LEU A 59 -11.20 3.48 -23.81
CA LEU A 59 -10.60 2.67 -22.74
C LEU A 59 -9.90 3.52 -21.68
N GLU A 60 -9.16 4.55 -22.07
CA GLU A 60 -8.42 5.42 -21.17
C GLU A 60 -9.34 6.11 -20.16
N THR A 61 -10.45 6.69 -20.67
CA THR A 61 -11.48 7.29 -19.81
C THR A 61 -12.09 6.27 -18.85
N PHE A 62 -12.35 5.05 -19.34
CA PHE A 62 -12.86 3.97 -18.50
C PHE A 62 -11.85 3.62 -17.39
N LEU A 63 -10.58 3.37 -17.73
CA LEU A 63 -9.55 3.02 -16.75
C LEU A 63 -9.34 4.14 -15.72
N SER A 64 -9.35 5.41 -16.16
CA SER A 64 -9.26 6.54 -15.25
C SER A 64 -10.42 6.62 -14.26
N GLU A 65 -11.64 6.20 -14.64
CA GLU A 65 -12.76 6.06 -13.69
C GLU A 65 -12.66 4.80 -12.83
N PHE A 66 -12.27 3.68 -13.42
CA PHE A 66 -12.18 2.38 -12.75
C PHE A 66 -11.20 2.41 -11.56
N VAL A 67 -10.00 2.96 -11.77
CA VAL A 67 -8.95 2.98 -10.73
C VAL A 67 -9.33 3.84 -9.52
N LYS A 68 -10.34 4.71 -9.62
CA LYS A 68 -10.84 5.48 -8.48
C LYS A 68 -11.41 4.59 -7.36
N ASN A 69 -11.83 3.37 -7.67
CA ASN A 69 -12.27 2.41 -6.69
C ASN A 69 -11.14 2.00 -5.72
N TYR A 70 -9.88 2.24 -6.10
CA TYR A 70 -8.67 1.91 -5.35
C TYR A 70 -7.99 3.13 -4.72
N ASP A 71 -8.52 4.34 -4.90
CA ASP A 71 -7.95 5.57 -4.37
C ASP A 71 -7.77 5.54 -2.84
N TYR A 72 -8.68 4.90 -2.12
CA TYR A 72 -8.68 4.80 -0.65
C TYR A 72 -8.22 3.44 -0.13
N TRP A 73 -7.68 2.57 -0.99
CA TRP A 73 -7.29 1.21 -0.62
C TRP A 73 -6.38 1.17 0.63
N PHE A 74 -5.37 2.04 0.69
CA PHE A 74 -4.49 2.09 1.84
C PHE A 74 -5.21 2.53 3.13
N SER A 75 -6.11 3.49 3.04
CA SER A 75 -6.94 3.90 4.17
C SER A 75 -7.83 2.77 4.68
N ASP A 76 -8.30 1.91 3.77
CA ASP A 76 -9.08 0.72 4.14
C ASP A 76 -8.21 -0.32 4.86
N VAL A 77 -6.94 -0.48 4.49
CA VAL A 77 -5.97 -1.32 5.23
C VAL A 77 -5.79 -0.86 6.67
N LEU A 78 -5.89 0.46 6.92
CA LEU A 78 -5.73 1.05 8.27
C LEU A 78 -7.01 1.02 9.11
N LYS A 79 -8.16 0.65 8.55
CA LYS A 79 -9.40 0.53 9.32
C LYS A 79 -9.28 -0.56 10.40
N ASP A 80 -9.89 -0.30 11.54
CA ASP A 80 -10.01 -1.25 12.64
C ASP A 80 -8.67 -1.79 13.17
N LEU A 81 -7.63 -0.92 13.21
CA LEU A 81 -6.40 -1.23 13.92
C LEU A 81 -6.70 -1.46 15.40
N LYS A 82 -6.11 -2.52 15.96
CA LYS A 82 -6.32 -2.92 17.36
C LYS A 82 -5.52 -2.07 18.34
N SER A 83 -4.42 -1.47 17.86
CA SER A 83 -3.50 -0.69 18.65
C SER A 83 -3.42 0.75 18.14
N PRO A 84 -3.05 1.73 19.00
CA PRO A 84 -2.80 3.09 18.54
C PRO A 84 -1.79 3.10 17.39
N VAL A 85 -2.05 3.87 16.36
CA VAL A 85 -1.26 3.94 15.11
C VAL A 85 0.23 4.16 15.40
N THR A 86 0.55 5.08 16.31
CA THR A 86 1.94 5.46 16.65
C THR A 86 2.59 4.55 17.69
N SER A 87 1.91 3.49 18.17
CA SER A 87 2.52 2.50 19.05
C SER A 87 3.34 1.49 18.24
N LYS A 88 4.27 0.80 18.93
CA LYS A 88 5.07 -0.28 18.33
C LYS A 88 4.16 -1.39 17.76
N GLU A 89 3.11 -1.74 18.48
CA GLU A 89 2.11 -2.73 18.09
C GLU A 89 1.33 -2.25 16.87
N GLY A 90 0.90 -0.97 16.85
CA GLY A 90 0.18 -0.36 15.73
C GLY A 90 1.04 -0.30 14.46
N MET A 91 2.27 0.18 14.55
CA MET A 91 3.21 0.20 13.42
C MET A 91 3.45 -1.22 12.87
N THR A 92 3.63 -2.19 13.74
CA THR A 92 3.80 -3.59 13.35
C THR A 92 2.56 -4.10 12.60
N GLU A 93 1.37 -3.83 13.13
CA GLU A 93 0.09 -4.24 12.56
C GLU A 93 -0.12 -3.61 11.17
N ILE A 94 0.22 -2.33 10.99
CA ILE A 94 0.12 -1.63 9.69
C ILE A 94 0.91 -2.35 8.62
N PHE A 95 2.20 -2.62 8.84
CA PHE A 95 3.03 -3.28 7.83
C PHE A 95 2.64 -4.74 7.60
N GLN A 96 2.20 -5.46 8.64
CA GLN A 96 1.72 -6.83 8.49
C GLN A 96 0.39 -6.88 7.71
N ARG A 97 -0.51 -5.95 7.96
CA ARG A 97 -1.75 -5.83 7.17
C ARG A 97 -1.45 -5.45 5.72
N LEU A 98 -0.53 -4.50 5.51
CA LEU A 98 -0.16 -4.07 4.16
C LEU A 98 0.25 -5.25 3.28
N ILE A 99 1.15 -6.10 3.75
CA ILE A 99 1.59 -7.26 2.95
C ILE A 99 0.47 -8.29 2.76
N VAL A 100 -0.35 -8.53 3.78
CA VAL A 100 -1.45 -9.51 3.71
C VAL A 100 -2.54 -9.04 2.75
N GLU A 101 -3.02 -7.82 2.91
CA GLU A 101 -4.12 -7.29 2.08
C GLU A 101 -3.67 -7.06 0.64
N LEU A 102 -2.43 -6.61 0.42
CA LEU A 102 -1.89 -6.48 -0.93
C LEU A 102 -1.80 -7.84 -1.65
N ASN A 103 -1.45 -8.91 -0.93
CA ASN A 103 -1.37 -10.24 -1.53
C ASN A 103 -2.73 -10.91 -1.76
N LYS A 104 -3.80 -10.43 -1.13
CA LYS A 104 -5.18 -10.85 -1.40
C LYS A 104 -5.81 -10.11 -2.59
N ASP A 105 -5.44 -8.85 -2.79
CA ASP A 105 -6.04 -7.99 -3.82
C ASP A 105 -5.21 -8.03 -5.11
N SER A 106 -5.56 -8.97 -5.98
CA SER A 106 -4.87 -9.14 -7.27
C SER A 106 -5.05 -7.95 -8.21
N VAL A 107 -6.16 -7.19 -8.12
CA VAL A 107 -6.35 -5.99 -8.95
C VAL A 107 -5.45 -4.86 -8.48
N MET A 108 -5.33 -4.68 -7.16
CA MET A 108 -4.39 -3.71 -6.60
C MET A 108 -2.93 -4.04 -6.95
N LEU A 109 -2.55 -5.32 -6.95
CA LEU A 109 -1.22 -5.75 -7.42
C LEU A 109 -1.01 -5.41 -8.90
N GLU A 110 -1.99 -5.67 -9.76
CA GLU A 110 -1.90 -5.31 -11.17
C GLU A 110 -1.87 -3.79 -11.37
N LEU A 111 -2.57 -3.01 -10.55
CA LEU A 111 -2.48 -1.55 -10.58
C LEU A 111 -1.07 -1.06 -10.26
N LEU A 112 -0.45 -1.61 -9.21
CA LEU A 112 0.96 -1.29 -8.88
C LEU A 112 1.93 -1.71 -9.99
N ARG A 113 1.73 -2.88 -10.62
CA ARG A 113 2.53 -3.31 -11.78
C ARG A 113 2.40 -2.32 -12.94
N TRP A 114 1.18 -1.88 -13.20
CA TRP A 114 0.89 -0.91 -14.26
C TRP A 114 1.54 0.45 -13.99
N GLU A 115 1.48 0.94 -12.74
CA GLU A 115 2.13 2.18 -12.33
C GLU A 115 3.65 2.17 -12.50
N VAL A 116 4.29 1.04 -12.16
CA VAL A 116 5.75 0.90 -12.31
C VAL A 116 6.17 0.75 -13.78
N ALA A 117 5.31 0.12 -14.61
CA ALA A 117 5.65 -0.18 -16.00
C ALA A 117 5.28 0.95 -16.97
N ILE A 118 4.22 1.71 -16.70
CA ILE A 118 3.64 2.68 -17.64
C ILE A 118 3.47 4.04 -16.96
N GLY A 119 4.19 5.04 -17.48
CA GLY A 119 4.04 6.43 -17.06
C GLY A 119 2.97 7.15 -17.89
N ASN A 120 1.76 7.28 -17.37
CA ASN A 120 0.68 8.08 -17.96
C ASN A 120 -0.05 8.91 -16.90
N SER A 121 -1.02 9.74 -17.31
CA SER A 121 -1.75 10.64 -16.42
C SER A 121 -2.53 9.89 -15.33
N THR A 122 -3.10 8.73 -15.66
CA THR A 122 -3.87 7.91 -14.72
C THR A 122 -2.95 7.26 -13.66
N THR A 123 -1.84 6.64 -14.08
CA THR A 123 -0.90 6.00 -13.17
C THR A 123 -0.19 7.01 -12.27
N SER A 124 0.19 8.18 -12.81
CA SER A 124 0.78 9.27 -12.02
C SER A 124 -0.21 9.80 -10.97
N ARG A 125 -1.49 9.94 -11.33
CA ARG A 125 -2.54 10.35 -10.39
C ARG A 125 -2.73 9.34 -9.26
N THR A 126 -2.82 8.04 -9.56
CA THR A 126 -3.03 7.01 -8.53
C THR A 126 -1.86 6.92 -7.57
N ALA A 127 -0.62 7.00 -8.07
CA ALA A 127 0.59 7.03 -7.26
C ALA A 127 0.61 8.25 -6.32
N MET A 128 0.30 9.45 -6.85
CA MET A 128 0.26 10.69 -6.07
C MET A 128 -0.83 10.67 -5.00
N LEU A 129 -2.02 10.15 -5.29
CA LEU A 129 -3.11 10.04 -4.31
C LEU A 129 -2.75 9.08 -3.17
N ARG A 130 -2.07 7.98 -3.48
CA ARG A 130 -1.59 7.04 -2.46
C ARG A 130 -0.57 7.72 -1.54
N GLU A 131 0.35 8.50 -2.07
CA GLU A 131 1.28 9.31 -1.30
C GLU A 131 0.54 10.30 -0.38
N ILE A 132 -0.42 11.05 -0.90
CA ILE A 132 -1.23 12.00 -0.12
C ILE A 132 -1.94 11.30 1.05
N HIS A 133 -2.44 10.08 0.86
CA HIS A 133 -3.14 9.33 1.91
C HIS A 133 -2.19 8.73 2.95
N ILE A 134 -0.92 8.48 2.61
CA ILE A 134 0.10 7.98 3.52
C ILE A 134 0.74 9.12 4.34
N MET A 135 0.86 10.31 3.78
CA MET A 135 1.58 11.44 4.41
C MET A 135 1.12 11.80 5.83
N PRO A 136 -0.19 11.80 6.20
CA PRO A 136 -0.58 12.06 7.58
C PRO A 136 0.04 11.06 8.57
N LEU A 137 0.05 9.78 8.22
CA LEU A 137 0.65 8.72 9.01
C LEU A 137 2.17 8.90 9.16
N VAL A 138 2.86 9.25 8.07
CA VAL A 138 4.31 9.52 8.10
C VAL A 138 4.61 10.68 9.04
N LYS A 139 3.83 11.77 8.98
CA LYS A 139 3.98 12.92 9.87
C LYS A 139 3.78 12.58 11.34
N ASP A 140 2.81 11.73 11.67
CA ASP A 140 2.60 11.28 13.05
C ASP A 140 3.83 10.52 13.57
N PHE A 141 4.45 9.69 12.74
CA PHE A 141 5.70 9.02 13.08
C PHE A 141 6.89 9.98 13.15
N GLU A 142 7.00 10.94 12.23
CA GLU A 142 8.06 11.97 12.30
C GLU A 142 7.99 12.77 13.61
N VAL A 143 6.80 13.11 14.08
CA VAL A 143 6.60 13.76 15.38
C VAL A 143 7.08 12.84 16.52
N LEU A 144 6.71 11.56 16.50
CA LEU A 144 7.12 10.59 17.53
C LEU A 144 8.64 10.38 17.58
N PHE A 145 9.29 10.37 16.41
CA PHE A 145 10.72 10.12 16.26
C PHE A 145 11.54 11.41 16.07
N HIS A 146 10.92 12.57 16.29
CA HIS A 146 11.60 13.87 16.23
C HIS A 146 12.84 13.89 17.13
N ASP A 147 13.90 14.54 16.69
CA ASP A 147 15.19 14.61 17.37
C ASP A 147 15.91 13.27 17.61
N LYS A 148 15.51 12.21 16.91
CA LYS A 148 16.16 10.90 16.98
C LYS A 148 17.13 10.73 15.79
N ASN A 149 18.15 9.88 15.96
CA ASN A 149 19.07 9.53 14.87
C ASN A 149 18.42 8.56 13.84
N VAL A 150 17.10 8.55 13.76
CA VAL A 150 16.33 7.63 12.91
C VAL A 150 15.50 8.44 11.93
N ASP A 151 15.84 8.36 10.66
CA ASP A 151 14.97 8.85 9.60
C ASP A 151 13.81 7.87 9.39
N ILE A 152 12.72 8.11 10.13
CA ILE A 152 11.57 7.20 10.12
C ILE A 152 10.86 7.20 8.76
N ALA A 153 10.85 8.34 8.05
CA ALA A 153 10.25 8.42 6.71
C ALA A 153 11.03 7.54 5.72
N ALA A 154 12.37 7.62 5.72
CA ALA A 154 13.21 6.78 4.87
C ALA A 154 13.08 5.29 5.22
N LEU A 155 13.05 4.93 6.51
CA LEU A 155 12.87 3.53 6.93
C LEU A 155 11.51 2.97 6.54
N THR A 156 10.43 3.74 6.74
CA THR A 156 9.09 3.32 6.32
C THR A 156 8.99 3.17 4.80
N ALA A 157 9.60 4.07 4.04
CA ALA A 157 9.65 3.98 2.58
C ALA A 157 10.38 2.71 2.11
N LEU A 158 11.50 2.35 2.75
CA LEU A 158 12.23 1.10 2.44
C LEU A 158 11.40 -0.15 2.78
N ILE A 159 10.70 -0.17 3.91
CA ILE A 159 9.85 -1.30 4.30
C ILE A 159 8.68 -1.45 3.32
N ILE A 160 7.98 -0.35 3.00
CA ILE A 160 6.85 -0.35 2.04
C ILE A 160 7.34 -0.76 0.66
N GLY A 161 8.45 -0.19 0.18
CA GLY A 161 9.05 -0.55 -1.09
C GLY A 161 9.45 -2.03 -1.17
N GLY A 162 10.00 -2.57 -0.08
CA GLY A 162 10.31 -3.99 0.04
C GLY A 162 9.07 -4.88 -0.02
N VAL A 163 8.00 -4.50 0.72
CA VAL A 163 6.71 -5.21 0.68
C VAL A 163 6.11 -5.18 -0.73
N TYR A 164 6.12 -4.03 -1.39
CA TYR A 164 5.64 -3.91 -2.77
C TYR A 164 6.45 -4.79 -3.71
N TYR A 165 7.77 -4.70 -3.68
CA TYR A 165 8.62 -5.50 -4.54
C TYR A 165 8.39 -7.00 -4.36
N LEU A 166 8.39 -7.49 -3.12
CA LEU A 166 8.13 -8.90 -2.82
C LEU A 166 6.77 -9.35 -3.36
N SER A 167 5.73 -8.55 -3.17
CA SER A 167 4.38 -8.86 -3.65
C SER A 167 4.28 -8.84 -5.18
N LEU A 168 4.93 -7.89 -5.85
CA LEU A 168 4.97 -7.82 -7.32
C LEU A 168 5.80 -8.93 -7.96
N HIS A 169 6.81 -9.44 -7.24
CA HIS A 169 7.73 -10.46 -7.72
C HIS A 169 7.27 -11.90 -7.46
N LYS A 170 6.32 -12.10 -6.55
CA LYS A 170 5.93 -13.40 -5.99
C LYS A 170 5.60 -14.49 -7.02
N ASP A 171 5.01 -14.08 -8.17
CA ASP A 171 4.57 -15.01 -9.23
C ASP A 171 5.71 -15.37 -10.22
N ARG A 172 6.93 -14.83 -10.01
CA ARG A 172 8.08 -15.06 -10.88
C ARG A 172 9.09 -16.04 -10.28
N SER A 173 9.51 -15.79 -9.06
CA SER A 173 10.44 -16.67 -8.33
C SER A 173 10.49 -16.28 -6.85
N PRO A 174 11.00 -17.14 -5.96
CA PRO A 174 11.42 -16.74 -4.63
C PRO A 174 12.43 -15.59 -4.71
N PHE A 175 12.38 -14.70 -3.72
CA PHE A 175 13.34 -13.61 -3.58
C PHE A 175 14.21 -13.84 -2.34
N SER A 176 15.53 -13.83 -2.50
CA SER A 176 16.48 -14.19 -1.43
C SER A 176 16.16 -15.54 -0.77
N GLY A 177 15.68 -16.51 -1.55
CA GLY A 177 15.28 -17.82 -1.06
C GLY A 177 13.97 -17.83 -0.25
N ILE A 178 13.19 -16.76 -0.29
CA ILE A 178 11.89 -16.65 0.40
C ILE A 178 10.77 -16.60 -0.62
N ASP A 179 9.86 -17.57 -0.56
CA ASP A 179 8.63 -17.59 -1.35
C ASP A 179 7.45 -17.14 -0.48
N ILE A 180 6.98 -15.89 -0.70
CA ILE A 180 5.86 -15.33 0.07
C ILE A 180 4.50 -15.91 -0.28
N ASN A 181 4.40 -16.76 -1.31
CA ASN A 181 3.18 -17.53 -1.58
C ASN A 181 3.00 -18.68 -0.59
N THR A 182 4.08 -19.07 0.11
CA THR A 182 4.02 -20.11 1.14
C THR A 182 3.74 -19.51 2.52
N PRO A 183 2.99 -20.22 3.39
CA PRO A 183 2.78 -19.77 4.77
C PRO A 183 4.10 -19.54 5.53
N GLU A 184 5.12 -20.39 5.26
CA GLU A 184 6.44 -20.23 5.86
C GLU A 184 7.13 -18.95 5.42
N GLY A 185 7.19 -18.68 4.11
CA GLY A 185 7.81 -17.47 3.55
C GLY A 185 7.12 -16.21 4.04
N MET A 186 5.79 -16.19 4.05
CA MET A 186 5.01 -15.08 4.59
C MET A 186 5.30 -14.86 6.09
N CYS A 187 5.36 -15.93 6.89
CA CYS A 187 5.69 -15.84 8.31
C CYS A 187 7.11 -15.27 8.53
N ARG A 188 8.09 -15.65 7.72
CA ARG A 188 9.46 -15.10 7.78
C ARG A 188 9.49 -13.59 7.54
N ILE A 189 8.78 -13.09 6.53
CA ILE A 189 8.69 -11.65 6.27
C ILE A 189 7.97 -10.92 7.40
N GLN A 190 6.86 -11.44 7.92
CA GLN A 190 6.15 -10.85 9.04
C GLN A 190 7.03 -10.76 10.31
N LYS A 191 7.84 -11.80 10.59
CA LYS A 191 8.82 -11.77 11.70
C LYS A 191 9.93 -10.74 11.47
N ALA A 192 10.40 -10.59 10.23
CA ALA A 192 11.37 -9.56 9.89
C ALA A 192 10.81 -8.15 10.11
N ILE A 193 9.57 -7.89 9.70
CA ILE A 193 8.86 -6.63 9.98
C ILE A 193 8.78 -6.37 11.49
N GLN A 194 8.36 -7.36 12.28
CA GLN A 194 8.32 -7.23 13.74
C GLN A 194 9.68 -6.90 14.35
N TYR A 195 10.74 -7.53 13.86
CA TYR A 195 12.10 -7.28 14.29
C TYR A 195 12.54 -5.84 13.97
N PHE A 196 12.29 -5.36 12.75
CA PHE A 196 12.64 -3.99 12.36
C PHE A 196 11.88 -2.96 13.20
N VAL A 197 10.57 -3.09 13.35
CA VAL A 197 9.77 -2.18 14.17
C VAL A 197 10.25 -2.21 15.62
N LYS A 198 10.50 -3.40 16.19
CA LYS A 198 11.05 -3.51 17.54
C LYS A 198 12.37 -2.74 17.67
N LYS A 199 13.29 -2.87 16.71
CA LYS A 199 14.59 -2.17 16.74
C LYS A 199 14.43 -0.66 16.65
N ILE A 200 13.56 -0.16 15.80
CA ILE A 200 13.25 1.27 15.68
C ILE A 200 12.81 1.84 17.05
N TYR A 201 11.89 1.16 17.75
CA TYR A 201 11.40 1.62 19.05
C TYR A 201 12.42 1.44 20.19
N GLU A 202 13.26 0.40 20.16
CA GLU A 202 14.36 0.22 21.11
C GLU A 202 15.39 1.35 20.99
N GLU A 203 15.82 1.71 19.79
CA GLU A 203 16.72 2.83 19.52
C GLU A 203 16.12 4.16 19.98
N ASN A 204 14.84 4.36 19.73
CA ASN A 204 14.12 5.53 20.18
C ASN A 204 14.18 5.66 21.72
N LYS A 205 13.85 4.59 22.44
CA LYS A 205 13.89 4.55 23.90
C LYS A 205 15.31 4.81 24.43
N LEU A 206 16.31 4.15 23.85
CA LEU A 206 17.70 4.33 24.25
C LEU A 206 18.15 5.79 24.10
N HIS A 207 17.72 6.46 23.05
CA HIS A 207 18.01 7.88 22.83
C HIS A 207 17.37 8.77 23.93
N ASP A 208 16.11 8.49 24.30
CA ASP A 208 15.43 9.22 25.38
C ASP A 208 16.11 9.01 26.74
N ASP A 209 16.51 7.78 27.04
CA ASP A 209 17.25 7.46 28.27
C ASP A 209 18.58 8.21 28.29
N ARG A 210 19.31 8.29 27.17
CA ARG A 210 20.56 9.08 27.08
C ARG A 210 20.32 10.58 27.28
N LYS A 211 19.28 11.16 26.69
CA LYS A 211 18.89 12.56 26.91
C LYS A 211 18.62 12.83 28.37
N LEU A 212 17.89 11.95 29.04
CA LEU A 212 17.60 12.09 30.47
C LEU A 212 18.89 12.02 31.34
N ILE A 213 19.80 11.10 31.02
CA ILE A 213 21.09 10.98 31.68
C ILE A 213 21.92 12.25 31.48
N ALA A 214 22.02 12.73 30.25
CA ALA A 214 22.74 13.97 29.92
C ALA A 214 22.19 15.17 30.70
N TYR A 215 20.86 15.30 30.76
CA TYR A 215 20.22 16.36 31.56
C TYR A 215 20.57 16.28 33.02
N ARG A 216 20.45 15.10 33.63
CA ARG A 216 20.79 14.89 35.06
C ARG A 216 22.28 15.16 35.39
N LEU A 217 23.18 14.77 34.47
CA LEU A 217 24.61 15.06 34.62
C LEU A 217 24.88 16.56 34.52
N LYS A 218 24.19 17.29 33.65
CA LYS A 218 24.29 18.75 33.53
C LYS A 218 23.82 19.45 34.82
N GLU A 219 22.67 19.03 35.37
CA GLU A 219 22.15 19.51 36.66
C GLU A 219 23.12 19.23 37.82
N ALA A 220 23.85 18.11 37.76
CA ALA A 220 24.89 17.77 38.75
C ALA A 220 26.22 18.50 38.53
N GLY A 221 26.31 19.44 37.58
CA GLY A 221 27.49 20.27 37.33
C GLY A 221 28.61 19.57 36.54
N VAL A 222 28.30 18.44 35.86
CA VAL A 222 29.27 17.77 34.99
C VAL A 222 29.46 18.59 33.71
N SER A 223 30.72 18.76 33.29
CA SER A 223 31.04 19.56 32.11
C SER A 223 30.48 18.93 30.83
N GLU A 224 30.09 19.78 29.87
CA GLU A 224 29.47 19.38 28.61
C GLU A 224 30.37 18.42 27.80
N ASN A 225 31.70 18.62 27.83
CA ASN A 225 32.67 17.73 27.19
C ASN A 225 32.61 16.29 27.73
N VAL A 226 32.49 16.15 29.05
CA VAL A 226 32.37 14.82 29.67
C VAL A 226 31.05 14.17 29.36
N ILE A 227 29.97 14.96 29.31
CA ILE A 227 28.63 14.47 28.90
C ILE A 227 28.66 13.99 27.46
N GLU A 228 29.24 14.76 26.55
CA GLU A 228 29.36 14.38 25.12
C GLU A 228 30.15 13.08 24.95
N GLN A 229 31.26 12.91 25.67
CA GLN A 229 32.04 11.68 25.61
C GLN A 229 31.34 10.49 26.24
N CYS A 230 30.77 10.63 27.45
CA CYS A 230 30.22 9.52 28.20
C CYS A 230 28.84 9.07 27.74
N VAL A 231 27.98 10.01 27.30
CA VAL A 231 26.59 9.73 26.93
C VAL A 231 26.44 9.54 25.42
N TRP A 232 27.15 10.35 24.63
CA TRP A 232 26.98 10.36 23.16
C TRP A 232 28.13 9.69 22.40
N GLY A 233 29.25 9.36 23.09
CA GLY A 233 30.43 8.75 22.47
C GLY A 233 31.11 9.63 21.42
N ARG A 234 30.92 10.95 21.52
CA ARG A 234 31.57 11.92 20.64
C ARG A 234 32.93 12.28 21.20
N LYS A 235 33.96 12.24 20.34
CA LYS A 235 35.33 12.64 20.68
C LYS A 235 35.52 14.14 20.55
#